data_5a04ffc8ba78e222c6b097a52cb8a796
#
_entry.id   5a04ffc8ba78e222c6b097a52cb8a796
#
_cell.length_a   1.000
_cell.length_b   1.000
_cell.length_c   1.000
_cell.angle_alpha   90.00
_cell.angle_beta   90.00
_cell.angle_gamma   90.00
#
_symmetry.space_group_name_H-M   'P 1'
#
loop_
_entity.id
_entity.type
_entity.pdbx_description
1 polymer ?
#
loop_
_entity_poly.entity_id
_entity_poly.type
_entity_poly.pdbx_seq_one_letter_code
_entity_poly.pdbx_strand_id
1 'polypeptide(L)'
;MIHKEVIGGATLYLGDCAEILPHLPKVDACITDPPYGIGASSKKFINGTSKTQKDYYADVCWDTAPPTKELIDLIVSKGRLAVLWGGNYFDLPPSRCFFIWDKTIHGNSYADCEFAWTNMNANARIKALNMVAANMDGRVHPTQKPLDLMRWCIDKCKPD
;
A
#
# COMPACT_ATOMS: atom_id res chain seq x y z
N MET A 1 -17.52 6.75 13.89
CA MET A 1 -17.97 5.47 14.55
C MET A 1 -17.12 4.35 13.95
N ILE A 2 -16.40 3.62 14.77
CA ILE A 2 -15.55 2.50 14.34
C ILE A 2 -16.38 1.24 14.30
N HIS A 3 -16.47 0.60 13.13
CA HIS A 3 -17.10 -0.72 12.99
C HIS A 3 -16.02 -1.80 13.02
N LYS A 4 -16.29 -2.90 13.75
CA LYS A 4 -15.36 -4.02 13.90
C LYS A 4 -16.03 -5.32 13.50
N GLU A 5 -15.35 -6.14 12.68
CA GLU A 5 -15.82 -7.47 12.27
C GLU A 5 -14.67 -8.49 12.40
N VAL A 6 -15.00 -9.73 12.75
CA VAL A 6 -14.02 -10.82 12.84
C VAL A 6 -14.41 -11.91 11.85
N ILE A 7 -13.50 -12.22 10.93
CA ILE A 7 -13.68 -13.24 9.90
C ILE A 7 -12.52 -14.24 10.00
N GLY A 8 -12.80 -15.44 10.50
CA GLY A 8 -11.76 -16.43 10.78
C GLY A 8 -10.72 -15.89 11.75
N GLY A 9 -9.45 -15.88 11.34
CA GLY A 9 -8.33 -15.31 12.14
C GLY A 9 -8.08 -13.82 11.93
N ALA A 10 -8.88 -13.14 11.08
CA ALA A 10 -8.71 -11.73 10.77
C ALA A 10 -9.68 -10.84 11.54
N THR A 11 -9.20 -9.71 12.03
CA THR A 11 -10.05 -8.64 12.59
C THR A 11 -10.03 -7.45 11.64
N LEU A 12 -11.19 -7.05 11.16
CA LEU A 12 -11.38 -5.93 10.25
C LEU A 12 -11.91 -4.73 11.03
N TYR A 13 -11.41 -3.54 10.71
CA TYR A 13 -11.89 -2.27 11.26
C TYR A 13 -12.25 -1.35 10.10
N LEU A 14 -13.45 -0.79 10.14
CA LEU A 14 -13.91 0.24 9.21
C LEU A 14 -14.02 1.57 9.96
N GLY A 15 -13.28 2.57 9.52
CA GLY A 15 -13.23 3.91 10.11
C GLY A 15 -11.95 4.65 9.75
N ASP A 16 -11.78 5.85 10.29
CA ASP A 16 -10.54 6.61 10.12
C ASP A 16 -9.38 5.90 10.82
N CYS A 17 -8.32 5.61 10.08
CA CYS A 17 -7.15 4.93 10.63
C CYS A 17 -6.44 5.78 11.70
N ALA A 18 -6.50 7.12 11.64
CA ALA A 18 -5.96 7.99 12.67
C ALA A 18 -6.69 7.83 14.02
N GLU A 19 -7.99 7.51 13.98
CA GLU A 19 -8.78 7.22 15.17
C GLU A 19 -8.58 5.77 15.66
N ILE A 20 -8.38 4.81 14.74
CA ILE A 20 -8.31 3.38 15.06
C ILE A 20 -6.93 2.99 15.59
N LEU A 21 -5.87 3.41 14.91
CA LEU A 21 -4.50 2.98 15.21
C LEU A 21 -4.06 3.22 16.65
N PRO A 22 -4.39 4.33 17.32
CA PRO A 22 -3.99 4.54 18.72
C PRO A 22 -4.45 3.42 19.65
N HIS A 23 -5.63 2.83 19.38
CA HIS A 23 -6.26 1.80 20.21
C HIS A 23 -5.80 0.37 19.87
N LEU A 24 -5.07 0.16 18.79
CA LEU A 24 -4.56 -1.15 18.42
C LEU A 24 -3.25 -1.46 19.16
N PRO A 25 -3.01 -2.72 19.56
CA PRO A 25 -1.72 -3.15 20.08
C PRO A 25 -0.61 -3.03 19.03
N LYS A 26 0.64 -3.10 19.46
CA LYS A 26 1.76 -3.33 18.54
C LYS A 26 1.68 -4.72 17.94
N VAL A 27 2.09 -4.82 16.67
CA VAL A 27 2.11 -6.06 15.88
C VAL A 27 3.53 -6.36 15.38
N ASP A 28 3.77 -7.57 14.92
CA ASP A 28 5.08 -7.95 14.36
C ASP A 28 5.41 -7.17 13.09
N ALA A 29 4.42 -6.98 12.21
CA ALA A 29 4.60 -6.20 10.99
C ALA A 29 3.38 -5.32 10.69
N CYS A 30 3.65 -4.07 10.32
CA CYS A 30 2.67 -3.15 9.74
C CYS A 30 2.98 -2.98 8.25
N ILE A 31 2.12 -3.49 7.38
CA ILE A 31 2.28 -3.43 5.92
C ILE A 31 1.13 -2.64 5.35
N THR A 32 1.40 -1.52 4.69
CA THR A 32 0.36 -0.60 4.22
C THR A 32 0.72 0.08 2.92
N ASP A 33 -0.31 0.56 2.22
CA ASP A 33 -0.27 1.29 0.96
C ASP A 33 -1.17 2.52 1.08
N PRO A 34 -0.72 3.58 1.78
CA PRO A 34 -1.52 4.79 1.97
C PRO A 34 -1.58 5.61 0.67
N PRO A 35 -2.52 6.57 0.55
CA PRO A 35 -2.56 7.51 -0.57
C PRO A 35 -1.23 8.26 -0.72
N TYR A 36 -0.78 8.46 -1.98
CA TYR A 36 0.51 9.12 -2.25
C TYR A 36 0.39 10.63 -2.44
N GLY A 37 -0.84 11.15 -2.64
CA GLY A 37 -1.08 12.55 -2.96
C GLY A 37 -0.68 12.94 -4.38
N ILE A 38 -0.62 11.98 -5.31
CA ILE A 38 -0.23 12.19 -6.71
C ILE A 38 -1.42 12.33 -7.66
N GLY A 39 -2.65 12.35 -7.13
CA GLY A 39 -3.87 12.47 -7.90
C GLY A 39 -4.24 11.20 -8.68
N ALA A 40 -3.86 10.01 -8.22
CA ALA A 40 -4.17 8.73 -8.86
C ALA A 40 -5.68 8.45 -8.96
N SER A 41 -6.50 9.14 -8.16
CA SER A 41 -7.96 9.14 -8.23
C SER A 41 -8.52 10.02 -9.36
N SER A 42 -7.68 10.81 -10.05
CA SER A 42 -8.15 11.70 -11.11
C SER A 42 -8.59 10.93 -12.37
N LYS A 43 -9.55 11.51 -13.12
CA LYS A 43 -10.05 10.95 -14.38
C LYS A 43 -8.95 10.60 -15.39
N LYS A 44 -7.79 11.25 -15.31
CA LYS A 44 -6.64 11.01 -16.19
C LYS A 44 -6.03 9.62 -15.96
N PHE A 45 -6.00 9.13 -14.72
CA PHE A 45 -5.47 7.80 -14.37
C PHE A 45 -6.50 6.68 -14.54
N ILE A 46 -7.81 7.01 -14.48
CA ILE A 46 -8.92 6.05 -14.57
C ILE A 46 -9.28 5.71 -16.03
N ASN A 47 -8.78 6.46 -17.02
CA ASN A 47 -9.15 6.30 -18.42
C ASN A 47 -8.81 4.94 -19.09
N GLY A 48 -8.07 4.06 -18.41
CA GLY A 48 -7.76 2.69 -18.87
C GLY A 48 -8.63 1.59 -18.26
N THR A 49 -9.56 1.92 -17.34
CA THR A 49 -10.42 0.93 -16.67
C THR A 49 -11.74 0.70 -17.41
N SER A 50 -12.40 -0.46 -17.18
CA SER A 50 -13.69 -0.76 -17.79
C SER A 50 -14.76 0.26 -17.40
N LYS A 51 -15.81 0.43 -18.23
CA LYS A 51 -16.90 1.39 -17.99
C LYS A 51 -17.53 1.25 -16.59
N THR A 52 -17.72 0.03 -16.12
CA THR A 52 -18.31 -0.31 -14.80
C THR A 52 -17.43 0.13 -13.62
N GLN A 53 -16.12 0.17 -13.77
CA GLN A 53 -15.22 0.66 -12.72
C GLN A 53 -15.11 2.19 -12.74
N LYS A 54 -15.26 2.83 -13.89
CA LYS A 54 -15.24 4.31 -14.02
C LYS A 54 -16.34 4.98 -13.20
N ASP A 55 -17.54 4.40 -13.19
CA ASP A 55 -18.69 4.98 -12.51
C ASP A 55 -18.60 4.86 -10.98
N TYR A 56 -17.98 3.79 -10.48
CA TYR A 56 -17.83 3.56 -9.05
C TYR A 56 -16.78 4.46 -8.38
N TYR A 57 -15.74 4.89 -9.12
CA TYR A 57 -14.65 5.72 -8.61
C TYR A 57 -14.68 7.18 -9.06
N ALA A 58 -15.64 7.57 -9.91
CA ALA A 58 -15.69 8.90 -10.53
C ALA A 58 -15.84 10.05 -9.51
N ASP A 59 -16.39 9.76 -8.32
CA ASP A 59 -16.71 10.76 -7.30
C ASP A 59 -15.85 10.66 -6.04
N VAL A 60 -14.85 9.74 -6.00
CA VAL A 60 -14.04 9.53 -4.79
C VAL A 60 -12.62 10.06 -5.00
N CYS A 61 -12.38 11.27 -4.50
CA CYS A 61 -11.04 11.89 -4.47
C CYS A 61 -10.24 11.39 -3.24
N TRP A 62 -9.74 10.15 -3.31
CA TRP A 62 -9.02 9.52 -2.20
C TRP A 62 -7.51 9.81 -2.20
N ASP A 63 -6.91 10.30 -3.30
CA ASP A 63 -5.47 10.52 -3.46
C ASP A 63 -5.14 12.00 -3.73
N THR A 64 -5.76 12.90 -2.98
CA THR A 64 -5.56 14.36 -3.12
C THR A 64 -4.38 14.89 -2.31
N ALA A 65 -4.02 14.21 -1.24
CA ALA A 65 -2.89 14.54 -0.38
C ALA A 65 -2.30 13.27 0.25
N PRO A 66 -0.98 13.25 0.53
CA PRO A 66 -0.39 12.17 1.32
C PRO A 66 -0.86 12.29 2.79
N PRO A 67 -0.74 11.20 3.57
CA PRO A 67 -0.95 11.26 5.01
C PRO A 67 -0.01 12.27 5.68
N THR A 68 -0.44 12.84 6.81
CA THR A 68 0.42 13.74 7.59
C THR A 68 1.62 12.98 8.17
N LYS A 69 2.68 13.72 8.52
CA LYS A 69 3.88 13.15 9.15
C LYS A 69 3.53 12.38 10.43
N GLU A 70 2.63 12.95 11.25
CA GLU A 70 2.19 12.35 12.52
C GLU A 70 1.50 11.01 12.29
N LEU A 71 0.66 10.90 11.23
CA LEU A 71 -0.01 9.65 10.89
C LEU A 71 1.00 8.61 10.37
N ILE A 72 1.96 9.02 9.55
CA ILE A 72 3.04 8.13 9.08
C ILE A 72 3.86 7.62 10.28
N ASP A 73 4.23 8.48 11.23
CA ASP A 73 4.97 8.09 12.43
C ASP A 73 4.16 7.13 13.31
N LEU A 74 2.86 7.38 13.44
CA LEU A 74 1.95 6.50 14.16
C LEU A 74 1.90 5.10 13.50
N ILE A 75 1.75 5.03 12.18
CA ILE A 75 1.76 3.78 11.42
C ILE A 75 3.07 3.01 11.65
N VAL A 76 4.21 3.68 11.50
CA VAL A 76 5.54 3.06 11.72
C VAL A 76 5.67 2.54 13.14
N SER A 77 5.13 3.27 14.14
CA SER A 77 5.22 2.88 15.54
C SER A 77 4.41 1.63 15.91
N LYS A 78 3.43 1.24 15.08
CA LYS A 78 2.54 0.10 15.35
C LYS A 78 3.15 -1.24 15.02
N GLY A 79 4.10 -1.31 14.11
CA GLY A 79 4.82 -2.54 13.78
C GLY A 79 6.21 -2.61 14.41
N ARG A 80 6.65 -3.80 14.83
CA ARG A 80 8.08 -4.06 15.05
C ARG A 80 8.83 -3.86 13.73
N LEU A 81 8.24 -4.36 12.64
CA LEU A 81 8.65 -4.07 11.27
C LEU A 81 7.56 -3.23 10.59
N ALA A 82 7.98 -2.31 9.74
CA ALA A 82 7.08 -1.47 8.95
C ALA A 82 7.46 -1.55 7.47
N VAL A 83 6.46 -1.70 6.61
CA VAL A 83 6.58 -1.69 5.14
C VAL A 83 5.53 -0.72 4.60
N LEU A 84 5.99 0.41 4.06
CA LEU A 84 5.13 1.47 3.53
C LEU A 84 5.36 1.61 2.02
N TRP A 85 4.41 1.15 1.22
CA TRP A 85 4.39 1.40 -0.22
C TRP A 85 4.25 2.90 -0.50
N GLY A 86 4.93 3.37 -1.54
CA GLY A 86 5.00 4.81 -1.82
C GLY A 86 5.93 5.57 -0.86
N GLY A 87 6.86 4.89 -0.18
CA GLY A 87 7.75 5.51 0.79
C GLY A 87 8.62 6.66 0.27
N ASN A 88 8.73 6.78 -1.05
CA ASN A 88 9.39 7.90 -1.74
C ASN A 88 8.54 9.21 -1.74
N TYR A 89 7.27 9.15 -1.34
CA TYR A 89 6.36 10.31 -1.26
C TYR A 89 6.19 10.83 0.16
N PHE A 90 6.74 10.15 1.18
CA PHE A 90 6.54 10.47 2.59
C PHE A 90 7.83 10.95 3.25
N ASP A 91 7.69 11.78 4.28
CA ASP A 91 8.79 12.17 5.15
C ASP A 91 9.15 11.02 6.10
N LEU A 92 10.05 10.16 5.64
CA LEU A 92 10.53 8.97 6.34
C LEU A 92 12.05 9.06 6.57
N PRO A 93 12.57 8.50 7.66
CA PRO A 93 14.00 8.47 7.88
C PRO A 93 14.71 7.64 6.81
N PRO A 94 16.01 7.87 6.56
CA PRO A 94 16.80 7.03 5.67
C PRO A 94 16.67 5.55 6.04
N SER A 95 16.52 4.68 5.05
CA SER A 95 16.47 3.24 5.24
C SER A 95 17.51 2.54 4.38
N ARG A 96 18.08 1.48 4.93
CA ARG A 96 18.95 0.55 4.19
C ARG A 96 18.17 -0.41 3.31
N CYS A 97 16.93 -0.73 3.68
CA CYS A 97 16.11 -1.76 3.03
C CYS A 97 14.87 -1.15 2.41
N PHE A 98 14.79 -1.23 1.09
CA PHE A 98 13.57 -0.99 0.33
C PHE A 98 13.06 -2.30 -0.26
N PHE A 99 11.74 -2.47 -0.31
CA PHE A 99 11.12 -3.46 -1.17
C PHE A 99 10.74 -2.78 -2.49
N ILE A 100 11.09 -3.41 -3.60
CA ILE A 100 10.89 -2.87 -4.93
C ILE A 100 10.02 -3.85 -5.70
N TRP A 101 8.88 -3.37 -6.19
CA TRP A 101 8.07 -4.10 -7.14
C TRP A 101 8.46 -3.69 -8.56
N ASP A 102 9.19 -4.57 -9.26
CA ASP A 102 9.41 -4.47 -10.70
C ASP A 102 8.17 -4.97 -11.42
N LYS A 103 7.52 -4.09 -12.19
CA LYS A 103 6.28 -4.39 -12.93
C LYS A 103 6.50 -5.21 -14.19
N THR A 104 7.76 -5.46 -14.57
CA THR A 104 8.20 -6.20 -15.77
C THR A 104 7.68 -5.65 -17.10
N ILE A 105 7.09 -4.48 -17.11
CA ILE A 105 6.62 -3.73 -18.28
C ILE A 105 7.24 -2.36 -18.21
N HIS A 106 8.32 -2.15 -18.94
CA HIS A 106 9.14 -0.95 -18.88
C HIS A 106 8.95 -0.06 -20.10
N GLY A 107 9.25 1.23 -19.96
CA GLY A 107 9.26 2.19 -21.07
C GLY A 107 7.89 2.64 -21.56
N ASN A 108 6.82 2.42 -20.78
CA ASN A 108 5.49 2.96 -21.05
C ASN A 108 5.20 4.22 -20.19
N SER A 109 3.98 4.73 -20.22
CA SER A 109 3.57 5.91 -19.44
C SER A 109 3.40 5.67 -17.94
N TYR A 110 3.51 4.43 -17.47
CA TYR A 110 3.44 4.06 -16.06
C TYR A 110 4.84 3.91 -15.48
N ALA A 111 4.95 4.05 -14.15
CA ALA A 111 6.21 3.78 -13.47
C ALA A 111 6.64 2.31 -13.66
N ASP A 112 7.90 2.09 -14.02
CA ASP A 112 8.48 0.76 -14.23
C ASP A 112 8.51 -0.08 -12.96
N CYS A 113 8.63 0.59 -11.80
CA CYS A 113 8.63 -0.04 -10.48
C CYS A 113 7.94 0.83 -9.44
N GLU A 114 7.65 0.24 -8.28
CA GLU A 114 7.20 0.94 -7.08
C GLU A 114 8.09 0.58 -5.90
N PHE A 115 8.21 1.53 -4.96
CA PHE A 115 9.06 1.39 -3.79
C PHE A 115 8.21 1.28 -2.52
N ALA A 116 8.59 0.35 -1.64
CA ALA A 116 8.17 0.38 -0.26
C ALA A 116 9.37 0.66 0.64
N TRP A 117 9.25 1.70 1.46
CA TRP A 117 10.18 1.95 2.56
C TRP A 117 10.00 0.90 3.64
N THR A 118 11.09 0.48 4.27
CA THR A 118 11.04 -0.38 5.46
C THR A 118 11.99 0.11 6.55
N ASN A 119 11.70 -0.19 7.81
CA ASN A 119 12.62 0.03 8.91
C ASN A 119 13.57 -1.16 9.15
N MET A 120 13.67 -2.09 8.22
CA MET A 120 14.50 -3.28 8.34
C MET A 120 15.99 -2.96 8.17
N ASN A 121 16.83 -3.49 9.04
CA ASN A 121 18.28 -3.46 8.85
C ASN A 121 18.74 -4.62 7.94
N ALA A 122 18.38 -4.55 6.67
CA ALA A 122 18.67 -5.57 5.65
C ALA A 122 19.03 -4.93 4.32
N ASN A 123 19.46 -5.72 3.34
CA ASN A 123 19.63 -5.25 1.98
C ASN A 123 18.27 -5.10 1.29
N ALA A 124 18.16 -4.17 0.33
CA ALA A 124 16.98 -4.02 -0.50
C ALA A 124 16.62 -5.33 -1.23
N ARG A 125 15.35 -5.50 -1.53
CA ARG A 125 14.80 -6.70 -2.19
C ARG A 125 13.92 -6.29 -3.37
N ILE A 126 13.99 -7.07 -4.44
CA ILE A 126 13.16 -6.88 -5.64
C ILE A 126 12.23 -8.08 -5.80
N LYS A 127 10.97 -7.80 -6.13
CA LYS A 127 9.98 -8.75 -6.59
C LYS A 127 9.57 -8.37 -8.00
N ALA A 128 9.94 -9.18 -8.99
CA ALA A 128 9.39 -9.07 -10.33
C ALA A 128 7.99 -9.71 -10.37
N LEU A 129 6.99 -8.94 -10.78
CA LEU A 129 5.62 -9.42 -10.91
C LEU A 129 4.91 -8.60 -11.98
N ASN A 130 4.46 -9.27 -13.05
CA ASN A 130 3.82 -8.61 -14.18
C ASN A 130 2.51 -7.94 -13.76
N MET A 131 2.43 -6.63 -13.98
CA MET A 131 1.28 -5.81 -13.58
C MET A 131 -0.03 -6.25 -14.26
N VAL A 132 0.03 -6.67 -15.53
CA VAL A 132 -1.17 -7.07 -16.30
C VAL A 132 -1.69 -8.40 -15.77
N ALA A 133 -0.82 -9.40 -15.63
CA ALA A 133 -1.19 -10.71 -15.10
C ALA A 133 -1.74 -10.62 -13.66
N ALA A 134 -1.11 -9.79 -12.83
CA ALA A 134 -1.54 -9.57 -11.44
C ALA A 134 -2.91 -8.87 -11.31
N ASN A 135 -3.32 -8.13 -12.34
CA ASN A 135 -4.62 -7.42 -12.36
C ASN A 135 -5.79 -8.28 -12.84
N MET A 136 -5.57 -9.52 -13.26
CA MET A 136 -6.63 -10.40 -13.78
C MET A 136 -7.45 -11.09 -12.67
N ASP A 137 -6.99 -11.09 -11.42
CA ASP A 137 -7.63 -11.79 -10.28
C ASP A 137 -8.63 -10.89 -9.51
N GLY A 138 -9.77 -10.55 -10.14
CA GLY A 138 -10.90 -9.96 -9.41
C GLY A 138 -10.59 -8.60 -8.75
N ARG A 139 -9.84 -7.75 -9.41
CA ARG A 139 -9.47 -6.42 -8.93
C ARG A 139 -10.70 -5.58 -8.59
N VAL A 140 -10.78 -5.10 -7.36
CA VAL A 140 -11.89 -4.26 -6.84
C VAL A 140 -11.51 -2.79 -6.68
N HIS A 141 -10.21 -2.42 -6.79
CA HIS A 141 -9.73 -1.05 -6.68
C HIS A 141 -8.68 -0.73 -7.77
N PRO A 142 -8.67 0.48 -8.39
CA PRO A 142 -7.78 0.83 -9.51
C PRO A 142 -6.29 0.74 -9.17
N THR A 143 -5.91 0.99 -7.93
CA THR A 143 -4.52 0.91 -7.45
C THR A 143 -4.26 -0.27 -6.53
N GLN A 144 -5.14 -1.28 -6.53
CA GLN A 144 -4.98 -2.47 -5.70
C GLN A 144 -3.63 -3.15 -5.95
N LYS A 145 -2.88 -3.35 -4.87
CA LYS A 145 -1.64 -4.13 -4.93
C LYS A 145 -1.94 -5.61 -5.19
N PRO A 146 -1.15 -6.29 -6.03
CA PRO A 146 -1.31 -7.72 -6.27
C PRO A 146 -1.21 -8.53 -4.98
N LEU A 147 -2.06 -9.55 -4.84
CA LEU A 147 -2.09 -10.40 -3.65
C LEU A 147 -0.73 -11.09 -3.42
N ASP A 148 -0.08 -11.56 -4.48
CA ASP A 148 1.24 -12.21 -4.39
C ASP A 148 2.35 -11.25 -3.95
N LEU A 149 2.22 -9.96 -4.29
CA LEU A 149 3.12 -8.93 -3.79
C LEU A 149 2.95 -8.75 -2.27
N MET A 150 1.71 -8.69 -1.79
CA MET A 150 1.43 -8.53 -0.36
C MET A 150 1.84 -9.77 0.44
N ARG A 151 1.61 -10.98 -0.09
CA ARG A 151 2.11 -12.23 0.49
C ARG A 151 3.64 -12.22 0.61
N TRP A 152 4.32 -11.80 -0.46
CA TRP A 152 5.78 -11.67 -0.44
C TRP A 152 6.27 -10.69 0.63
N CYS A 153 5.60 -9.54 0.83
CA CYS A 153 5.93 -8.62 1.91
C CYS A 153 5.78 -9.29 3.29
N ILE A 154 4.70 -10.02 3.51
CA ILE A 154 4.45 -10.75 4.76
C ILE A 154 5.57 -11.79 4.99
N ASP A 155 5.93 -12.56 3.97
CA ASP A 155 6.98 -13.57 4.07
C ASP A 155 8.36 -12.96 4.41
N LYS A 156 8.65 -11.75 3.89
CA LYS A 156 9.90 -11.05 4.22
C LYS A 156 9.90 -10.43 5.63
N CYS A 157 8.75 -10.27 6.25
CA CYS A 157 8.61 -9.74 7.60
C CYS A 157 8.54 -10.84 8.68
N LYS A 158 8.50 -12.12 8.30
CA LYS A 158 8.54 -13.23 9.27
C LYS A 158 9.86 -13.22 10.03
N PRO A 159 9.85 -13.51 11.33
CA PRO A 159 11.09 -13.82 12.05
C PRO A 159 11.74 -15.07 11.47
N ASP A 160 13.07 -15.09 11.46
CA ASP A 160 13.89 -16.25 11.09
C ASP A 160 13.70 -17.41 12.07
#